data_38817f1280773e7a045074454146afe0
#
_entry.id   38817f1280773e7a045074454146afe0
#
_cell.length_a   1.000
_cell.length_b   1.000
_cell.length_c   1.000
_cell.angle_alpha   90.00
_cell.angle_beta   90.00
_cell.angle_gamma   90.00
#
_symmetry.space_group_name_H-M   'P 1'
#
loop_
_entity.id
_entity.type
_entity.pdbx_description
1 polymer ?
#
loop_
_entity_poly.entity_id
_entity_poly.type
_entity_poly.pdbx_seq_one_letter_code
_entity_poly.pdbx_strand_id
1 'polypeptide(L)'
;MEIKTLISLEDKYIYQDAIELLNSDDPFAPITSEVIENANVKIREIAARIHHHILLELIYIYVSNKFSNCTDIMQICFNTNSICPTGLYISNIDTIPSLCEHLHISFLNSKFSLSIKSSKVRSKSKEQLIELGAVYTQSHIAKNIVDDTFANLPVPIQEAKVLDFACGTGRFYENVIPYFEDKKKGVLFNVYAIDLDLDALNITRLKALSFIDSLSKEECFTLCQHIVLKDALRKNNSFFPEPLHISPTDLDGLAEGGFDAIVSNPPYLVLKPNKSKAGVGGSDKIQEQVNYYRTCGFYQYSIEGMLNLYQLSIERMLQMLKIGGELGIICPSTLFGDVSAKKLRKHLLLRNNVRSIRFFAEKIPLFENVNQATNIFILQKGGSTSDITISEEEDVFDVNISLVKELFPENLEIPTIKSSEWDILRKLSTLKKLKQFPSIRNRRGELDLSLCREFVTSAPTPYRLVRGNMIGESEVKDINGEFVLESFIPTRSKDYRTYDFNRKRLICQQISNGGLRRRLRFIFCASTDVLGNSCNYISSDEETLAKLYLILNSSILNWRFKITSSNNHINNYELDELPIIDLDKVDATFSYSSQEELDEYIGSLYGLSKDERKLIAI
;
A
#
# COMPACT_ATOMS: atom_id res chain seq x y z
N MET A 1 -26.02 1.09 -24.68
CA MET A 1 -25.70 -0.33 -24.32
C MET A 1 -25.29 -0.35 -22.83
N GLU A 2 -25.71 -1.36 -22.08
CA GLU A 2 -25.31 -1.49 -20.67
C GLU A 2 -23.96 -2.18 -20.54
N ILE A 3 -23.19 -1.88 -19.48
CA ILE A 3 -21.87 -2.47 -19.22
C ILE A 3 -21.91 -4.01 -19.16
N LYS A 4 -22.99 -4.59 -18.61
CA LYS A 4 -23.17 -6.06 -18.55
C LYS A 4 -23.23 -6.68 -19.96
N THR A 5 -23.82 -6.00 -20.92
CA THR A 5 -23.91 -6.45 -22.31
C THR A 5 -22.54 -6.42 -22.97
N LEU A 6 -21.73 -5.37 -22.72
CA LEU A 6 -20.35 -5.28 -23.22
C LEU A 6 -19.46 -6.39 -22.64
N ILE A 7 -19.52 -6.63 -21.34
CA ILE A 7 -18.78 -7.73 -20.69
C ILE A 7 -19.19 -9.09 -21.28
N SER A 8 -20.49 -9.31 -21.51
CA SER A 8 -20.99 -10.56 -22.10
C SER A 8 -20.54 -10.74 -23.56
N LEU A 9 -20.43 -9.65 -24.31
CA LEU A 9 -19.91 -9.67 -25.69
C LEU A 9 -18.41 -9.99 -25.70
N GLU A 10 -17.65 -9.34 -24.85
CA GLU A 10 -16.22 -9.59 -24.65
C GLU A 10 -15.97 -11.07 -24.30
N ASP A 11 -16.70 -11.61 -23.32
CA ASP A 11 -16.61 -13.01 -22.90
C ASP A 11 -16.96 -13.99 -24.04
N LYS A 12 -17.93 -13.63 -24.90
CA LYS A 12 -18.29 -14.43 -26.07
C LYS A 12 -17.14 -14.53 -27.06
N TYR A 13 -16.50 -13.42 -27.39
CA TYR A 13 -15.36 -13.42 -28.33
C TYR A 13 -14.15 -14.15 -27.75
N ILE A 14 -13.84 -13.90 -26.46
CA ILE A 14 -12.76 -14.63 -25.76
C ILE A 14 -13.00 -16.15 -25.79
N TYR A 15 -14.25 -16.57 -25.56
CA TYR A 15 -14.61 -17.98 -25.59
C TYR A 15 -14.45 -18.58 -26.99
N GLN A 16 -14.90 -17.87 -28.04
CA GLN A 16 -14.78 -18.30 -29.44
C GLN A 16 -13.33 -18.49 -29.84
N ASP A 17 -12.48 -17.48 -29.62
CA ASP A 17 -11.06 -17.55 -29.97
C ASP A 17 -10.31 -18.61 -29.13
N ALA A 18 -10.69 -18.80 -27.86
CA ALA A 18 -10.11 -19.83 -27.02
C ALA A 18 -10.45 -21.25 -27.49
N ILE A 19 -11.67 -21.47 -28.00
CA ILE A 19 -12.07 -22.77 -28.59
C ILE A 19 -11.36 -23.01 -29.92
N GLU A 20 -11.24 -21.98 -30.78
CA GLU A 20 -10.48 -22.07 -32.03
C GLU A 20 -9.02 -22.45 -31.78
N LEU A 21 -8.40 -21.85 -30.76
CA LEU A 21 -7.03 -22.18 -30.35
C LEU A 21 -6.89 -23.65 -29.95
N LEU A 22 -7.82 -24.20 -29.16
CA LEU A 22 -7.79 -25.60 -28.73
C LEU A 22 -7.97 -26.58 -29.90
N ASN A 23 -8.73 -26.18 -30.91
CA ASN A 23 -9.01 -27.01 -32.09
C ASN A 23 -7.89 -26.93 -33.14
N SER A 24 -6.99 -25.92 -33.06
CA SER A 24 -5.94 -25.71 -34.07
C SER A 24 -4.73 -26.63 -33.93
N ASP A 25 -4.43 -27.10 -32.70
CA ASP A 25 -3.20 -27.86 -32.42
C ASP A 25 -3.34 -29.37 -32.74
N ASP A 26 -4.48 -30.01 -32.55
CA ASP A 26 -4.92 -31.32 -33.05
C ASP A 26 -6.39 -31.57 -32.64
N PRO A 27 -7.35 -31.59 -33.59
CA PRO A 27 -8.76 -31.80 -33.29
C PRO A 27 -9.09 -33.15 -32.63
N PHE A 28 -8.17 -34.10 -32.64
CA PHE A 28 -8.33 -35.47 -32.12
C PHE A 28 -7.49 -35.78 -30.87
N ALA A 29 -6.68 -34.82 -30.40
CA ALA A 29 -5.89 -35.01 -29.20
C ALA A 29 -6.74 -34.98 -27.93
N PRO A 30 -6.53 -35.88 -26.94
CA PRO A 30 -7.25 -35.80 -25.68
C PRO A 30 -6.85 -34.54 -24.93
N ILE A 31 -7.84 -33.74 -24.48
CA ILE A 31 -7.63 -32.54 -23.68
C ILE A 31 -7.15 -32.95 -22.28
N THR A 32 -5.84 -32.94 -22.08
CA THR A 32 -5.21 -33.22 -20.77
C THR A 32 -5.15 -31.97 -19.88
N SER A 33 -4.91 -32.16 -18.59
CA SER A 33 -4.72 -31.04 -17.64
C SER A 33 -3.58 -30.12 -18.05
N GLU A 34 -2.51 -30.65 -18.63
CA GLU A 34 -1.35 -29.90 -19.13
C GLU A 34 -1.69 -29.05 -20.35
N VAL A 35 -2.53 -29.55 -21.27
CA VAL A 35 -3.04 -28.80 -22.43
C VAL A 35 -3.91 -27.63 -21.93
N ILE A 36 -4.73 -27.82 -20.90
CA ILE A 36 -5.55 -26.76 -20.30
C ILE A 36 -4.68 -25.72 -19.60
N GLU A 37 -3.61 -26.12 -18.90
CA GLU A 37 -2.71 -25.18 -18.22
C GLU A 37 -1.93 -24.30 -19.22
N ASN A 38 -1.42 -24.90 -20.29
CA ASN A 38 -0.76 -24.19 -21.39
C ASN A 38 -1.74 -23.27 -22.14
N ALA A 39 -2.98 -23.71 -22.34
CA ALA A 39 -4.05 -22.89 -22.93
C ALA A 39 -4.41 -21.69 -22.06
N ASN A 40 -4.39 -21.79 -20.73
CA ASN A 40 -4.75 -20.69 -19.84
C ASN A 40 -3.79 -19.48 -19.93
N VAL A 41 -2.51 -19.68 -20.26
CA VAL A 41 -1.58 -18.58 -20.53
C VAL A 41 -1.99 -17.84 -21.80
N LYS A 42 -2.27 -18.58 -22.88
CA LYS A 42 -2.71 -18.03 -24.18
C LYS A 42 -4.10 -17.37 -24.09
N ILE A 43 -4.99 -17.86 -23.24
CA ILE A 43 -6.33 -17.26 -23.02
C ILE A 43 -6.22 -15.87 -22.42
N ARG A 44 -5.23 -15.62 -21.54
CA ARG A 44 -4.99 -14.26 -21.01
C ARG A 44 -4.57 -13.30 -22.13
N GLU A 45 -3.70 -13.74 -23.05
CA GLU A 45 -3.28 -12.94 -24.20
C GLU A 45 -4.44 -12.69 -25.17
N ILE A 46 -5.27 -13.69 -25.44
CA ILE A 46 -6.49 -13.54 -26.24
C ILE A 46 -7.43 -12.53 -25.58
N ALA A 47 -7.67 -12.66 -24.28
CA ALA A 47 -8.54 -11.74 -23.54
C ALA A 47 -8.03 -10.30 -23.62
N ALA A 48 -6.73 -10.06 -23.44
CA ALA A 48 -6.13 -8.73 -23.54
C ALA A 48 -6.29 -8.14 -24.95
N ARG A 49 -6.06 -8.94 -26.01
CA ARG A 49 -6.23 -8.51 -27.40
C ARG A 49 -7.68 -8.14 -27.71
N ILE A 50 -8.66 -8.95 -27.29
CA ILE A 50 -10.08 -8.71 -27.51
C ILE A 50 -10.53 -7.48 -26.72
N HIS A 51 -10.10 -7.35 -25.46
CA HIS A 51 -10.36 -6.20 -24.63
C HIS A 51 -9.90 -4.89 -25.31
N HIS A 52 -8.63 -4.85 -25.71
CA HIS A 52 -8.05 -3.73 -26.44
C HIS A 52 -8.85 -3.38 -27.72
N HIS A 53 -9.25 -4.39 -28.49
CA HIS A 53 -10.03 -4.19 -29.73
C HIS A 53 -11.40 -3.57 -29.44
N ILE A 54 -12.14 -4.07 -28.45
CA ILE A 54 -13.46 -3.53 -28.08
C ILE A 54 -13.34 -2.09 -27.56
N LEU A 55 -12.30 -1.79 -26.76
CA LEU A 55 -12.04 -0.42 -26.32
C LEU A 55 -11.78 0.51 -27.50
N LEU A 56 -10.96 0.12 -28.47
CA LEU A 56 -10.69 0.93 -29.66
C LEU A 56 -11.94 1.12 -30.53
N GLU A 57 -12.84 0.13 -30.62
CA GLU A 57 -14.10 0.28 -31.34
C GLU A 57 -15.03 1.30 -30.65
N LEU A 58 -15.14 1.25 -29.32
CA LEU A 58 -15.91 2.25 -28.58
C LEU A 58 -15.33 3.67 -28.75
N ILE A 59 -14.00 3.79 -28.70
CA ILE A 59 -13.30 5.05 -28.94
C ILE A 59 -13.58 5.55 -30.38
N TYR A 60 -13.51 4.66 -31.38
CA TYR A 60 -13.81 5.01 -32.76
C TYR A 60 -15.26 5.50 -32.93
N ILE A 61 -16.23 4.83 -32.31
CA ILE A 61 -17.64 5.26 -32.32
C ILE A 61 -17.75 6.68 -31.75
N TYR A 62 -17.09 6.97 -30.65
CA TYR A 62 -17.08 8.30 -30.05
C TYR A 62 -16.47 9.35 -30.98
N VAL A 63 -15.22 9.09 -31.41
CA VAL A 63 -14.45 10.04 -32.24
C VAL A 63 -15.14 10.31 -33.59
N SER A 64 -15.66 9.28 -34.27
CA SER A 64 -16.32 9.42 -35.56
C SER A 64 -17.63 10.21 -35.49
N ASN A 65 -18.29 10.20 -34.34
CA ASN A 65 -19.52 10.99 -34.15
C ASN A 65 -19.25 12.43 -33.68
N LYS A 66 -18.08 12.69 -33.08
CA LYS A 66 -17.77 14.01 -32.50
C LYS A 66 -16.83 14.85 -33.38
N PHE A 67 -15.90 14.23 -34.11
CA PHE A 67 -14.84 14.93 -34.84
C PHE A 67 -14.86 14.64 -36.34
N SER A 68 -14.73 15.69 -37.17
CA SER A 68 -14.69 15.57 -38.64
C SER A 68 -13.40 14.91 -39.17
N ASN A 69 -12.28 15.02 -38.44
CA ASN A 69 -10.97 14.44 -38.77
C ASN A 69 -10.69 13.14 -38.01
N CYS A 70 -11.69 12.29 -37.86
CA CYS A 70 -11.62 11.02 -37.13
C CYS A 70 -10.38 10.19 -37.47
N THR A 71 -10.02 10.09 -38.77
CA THR A 71 -8.88 9.29 -39.23
C THR A 71 -7.55 9.76 -38.60
N ASP A 72 -7.29 11.07 -38.62
CA ASP A 72 -6.05 11.61 -38.00
C ASP A 72 -6.04 11.37 -36.49
N ILE A 73 -7.16 11.59 -35.80
CA ILE A 73 -7.25 11.35 -34.36
C ILE A 73 -7.02 9.87 -34.02
N MET A 74 -7.66 8.95 -34.74
CA MET A 74 -7.48 7.51 -34.49
C MET A 74 -6.06 7.06 -34.79
N GLN A 75 -5.45 7.54 -35.86
CA GLN A 75 -4.09 7.19 -36.25
C GLN A 75 -3.06 7.73 -35.26
N ILE A 76 -3.17 9.00 -34.84
CA ILE A 76 -2.15 9.67 -34.03
C ILE A 76 -2.37 9.38 -32.54
N CYS A 77 -3.60 9.56 -32.05
CA CYS A 77 -3.86 9.45 -30.60
C CYS A 77 -4.02 8.01 -30.14
N PHE A 78 -4.49 7.09 -30.99
CA PHE A 78 -4.79 5.71 -30.63
C PHE A 78 -4.01 4.67 -31.44
N ASN A 79 -3.13 5.12 -32.33
CA ASN A 79 -2.25 4.29 -33.15
C ASN A 79 -3.00 3.20 -33.93
N THR A 80 -4.13 3.53 -34.51
CA THR A 80 -4.92 2.59 -35.33
C THR A 80 -5.40 3.23 -36.63
N ASN A 81 -5.22 2.53 -37.75
CA ASN A 81 -5.62 2.97 -39.08
C ASN A 81 -6.97 2.40 -39.51
N SER A 82 -7.38 1.29 -38.89
CA SER A 82 -8.64 0.63 -39.21
C SER A 82 -9.15 -0.16 -38.03
N ILE A 83 -10.46 -0.17 -37.83
CA ILE A 83 -11.14 -0.96 -36.82
C ILE A 83 -12.12 -1.88 -37.58
N CYS A 84 -12.02 -3.18 -37.27
CA CYS A 84 -13.01 -4.14 -37.76
C CYS A 84 -14.24 -4.08 -36.84
N PRO A 85 -15.36 -3.54 -37.26
CA PRO A 85 -16.51 -3.33 -36.40
C PRO A 85 -17.12 -4.66 -35.96
N THR A 86 -17.37 -4.81 -34.67
CA THR A 86 -18.11 -5.97 -34.11
C THR A 86 -19.64 -5.76 -34.18
N GLY A 87 -20.09 -4.62 -34.69
CA GLY A 87 -21.51 -4.26 -34.77
C GLY A 87 -22.04 -3.63 -33.46
N LEU A 88 -21.18 -3.04 -32.65
CA LEU A 88 -21.58 -2.29 -31.46
C LEU A 88 -22.46 -1.09 -31.83
N TYR A 89 -23.58 -0.94 -31.15
CA TYR A 89 -24.46 0.23 -31.25
C TYR A 89 -24.64 0.90 -29.88
N ILE A 90 -24.21 2.15 -29.78
CA ILE A 90 -24.35 3.00 -28.59
C ILE A 90 -25.27 4.16 -28.90
N SER A 91 -26.41 4.23 -28.22
CA SER A 91 -27.44 5.27 -28.45
C SER A 91 -27.04 6.65 -27.92
N ASN A 92 -26.22 6.71 -26.86
CA ASN A 92 -25.71 7.95 -26.29
C ASN A 92 -24.19 7.89 -26.23
N ILE A 93 -23.52 8.64 -27.10
CA ILE A 93 -22.05 8.66 -27.20
C ILE A 93 -21.38 9.26 -25.96
N ASP A 94 -22.03 10.18 -25.25
CA ASP A 94 -21.45 10.81 -24.04
C ASP A 94 -21.20 9.80 -22.89
N THR A 95 -21.86 8.63 -22.97
CA THR A 95 -21.61 7.55 -21.99
C THR A 95 -20.38 6.71 -22.30
N ILE A 96 -19.79 6.83 -23.49
CA ILE A 96 -18.68 5.97 -23.94
C ILE A 96 -17.44 6.07 -23.05
N PRO A 97 -16.97 7.26 -22.63
CA PRO A 97 -15.81 7.34 -21.74
C PRO A 97 -16.02 6.55 -20.42
N SER A 98 -17.20 6.67 -19.83
CA SER A 98 -17.56 5.92 -18.63
C SER A 98 -17.70 4.41 -18.88
N LEU A 99 -18.25 4.01 -20.03
CA LEU A 99 -18.35 2.60 -20.41
C LEU A 99 -16.98 1.96 -20.61
N CYS A 100 -16.06 2.65 -21.27
CA CYS A 100 -14.67 2.21 -21.45
C CYS A 100 -13.97 2.01 -20.09
N GLU A 101 -14.11 2.98 -19.18
CA GLU A 101 -13.56 2.89 -17.84
C GLU A 101 -14.09 1.69 -17.05
N HIS A 102 -15.42 1.50 -17.00
CA HIS A 102 -16.03 0.39 -16.29
C HIS A 102 -15.67 -0.97 -16.91
N LEU A 103 -15.56 -1.04 -18.24
CA LEU A 103 -15.15 -2.26 -18.94
C LEU A 103 -13.70 -2.62 -18.55
N HIS A 104 -12.80 -1.64 -18.58
CA HIS A 104 -11.40 -1.83 -18.24
C HIS A 104 -11.21 -2.23 -16.75
N ILE A 105 -11.88 -1.57 -15.83
CA ILE A 105 -11.89 -1.95 -14.41
C ILE A 105 -12.42 -3.38 -14.23
N SER A 106 -13.49 -3.76 -14.94
CA SER A 106 -14.03 -5.11 -14.92
C SER A 106 -13.03 -6.14 -15.46
N PHE A 107 -12.29 -5.79 -16.53
CA PHE A 107 -11.25 -6.63 -17.11
C PHE A 107 -10.14 -6.91 -16.09
N LEU A 108 -9.61 -5.88 -15.44
CA LEU A 108 -8.54 -6.01 -14.42
C LEU A 108 -9.01 -6.74 -13.14
N ASN A 109 -10.30 -6.71 -12.82
CA ASN A 109 -10.92 -7.47 -11.72
C ASN A 109 -11.28 -8.92 -12.13
N SER A 110 -10.74 -9.42 -13.22
CA SER A 110 -11.10 -10.73 -13.77
C SER A 110 -9.87 -11.65 -13.90
N LYS A 111 -10.11 -12.95 -13.73
CA LYS A 111 -9.18 -14.01 -14.12
C LYS A 111 -9.76 -14.73 -15.32
N PHE A 112 -8.95 -14.91 -16.35
CA PHE A 112 -9.34 -15.59 -17.57
C PHE A 112 -8.82 -17.03 -17.58
N SER A 113 -9.74 -17.98 -17.71
CA SER A 113 -9.47 -19.41 -17.82
C SER A 113 -10.65 -20.10 -18.49
N LEU A 114 -10.38 -21.07 -19.36
CA LEU A 114 -11.43 -21.78 -20.08
C LEU A 114 -12.09 -22.85 -19.20
N SER A 115 -13.41 -22.78 -19.08
CA SER A 115 -14.23 -23.85 -18.50
C SER A 115 -15.18 -24.39 -19.55
N ILE A 116 -14.83 -25.50 -20.16
CA ILE A 116 -15.62 -26.13 -21.24
C ILE A 116 -16.99 -26.58 -20.70
N LYS A 117 -17.03 -27.10 -19.45
CA LYS A 117 -18.28 -27.60 -18.84
C LYS A 117 -19.32 -26.51 -18.62
N SER A 118 -18.92 -25.29 -18.35
CA SER A 118 -19.81 -24.16 -18.06
C SER A 118 -19.85 -23.11 -19.16
N SER A 119 -19.09 -23.29 -20.24
CA SER A 119 -18.91 -22.31 -21.34
C SER A 119 -18.52 -20.92 -20.80
N LYS A 120 -17.64 -20.88 -19.78
CA LYS A 120 -17.19 -19.64 -19.13
C LYS A 120 -15.68 -19.45 -19.34
N VAL A 121 -15.31 -18.18 -19.53
CA VAL A 121 -13.91 -17.77 -19.70
C VAL A 121 -13.46 -16.80 -18.60
N ARG A 122 -14.38 -16.17 -17.89
CA ARG A 122 -14.11 -15.14 -16.89
C ARG A 122 -14.60 -15.56 -15.50
N SER A 123 -13.76 -15.34 -14.51
CA SER A 123 -14.12 -15.40 -13.08
C SER A 123 -13.65 -14.14 -12.37
N LYS A 124 -14.32 -13.74 -11.28
CA LYS A 124 -13.84 -12.63 -10.46
C LYS A 124 -12.52 -12.98 -9.79
N SER A 125 -11.53 -12.14 -9.92
CA SER A 125 -10.21 -12.29 -9.29
C SER A 125 -9.58 -10.93 -9.06
N LYS A 126 -8.84 -10.81 -7.96
CA LYS A 126 -8.05 -9.63 -7.63
C LYS A 126 -6.58 -9.76 -8.05
N GLU A 127 -6.19 -10.89 -8.67
CA GLU A 127 -4.78 -11.19 -8.96
C GLU A 127 -4.11 -10.10 -9.80
N GLN A 128 -4.74 -9.65 -10.89
CA GLN A 128 -4.17 -8.62 -11.77
C GLN A 128 -4.02 -7.26 -11.08
N LEU A 129 -5.02 -6.82 -10.31
CA LEU A 129 -4.94 -5.58 -9.55
C LEU A 129 -3.82 -5.64 -8.50
N ILE A 130 -3.67 -6.77 -7.83
CA ILE A 130 -2.61 -6.98 -6.84
C ILE A 130 -1.23 -6.98 -7.51
N GLU A 131 -1.09 -7.63 -8.66
CA GLU A 131 0.16 -7.67 -9.43
C GLU A 131 0.59 -6.29 -9.94
N LEU A 132 -0.36 -5.43 -10.31
CA LEU A 132 -0.10 -4.06 -10.75
C LEU A 132 -0.01 -3.07 -9.58
N GLY A 133 -0.50 -3.44 -8.40
CA GLY A 133 -0.69 -2.52 -7.29
C GLY A 133 -1.71 -1.41 -7.61
N ALA A 134 -2.55 -1.63 -8.63
CA ALA A 134 -3.49 -0.64 -9.12
C ALA A 134 -4.72 -0.55 -8.20
N VAL A 135 -5.09 0.67 -7.85
CA VAL A 135 -6.26 0.99 -7.02
C VAL A 135 -7.01 2.17 -7.64
N TYR A 136 -8.29 1.96 -7.96
CA TYR A 136 -9.08 2.99 -8.60
C TYR A 136 -9.72 3.94 -7.59
N THR A 137 -9.42 5.24 -7.75
CA THR A 137 -9.94 6.31 -6.87
C THR A 137 -11.38 6.66 -7.26
N GLN A 138 -12.27 6.81 -6.27
CA GLN A 138 -13.63 7.30 -6.51
C GLN A 138 -13.56 8.79 -6.91
N SER A 139 -14.47 9.23 -7.80
CA SER A 139 -14.42 10.58 -8.40
C SER A 139 -14.46 11.70 -7.34
N HIS A 140 -15.31 11.57 -6.32
CA HIS A 140 -15.40 12.58 -5.27
C HIS A 140 -14.11 12.69 -4.43
N ILE A 141 -13.38 11.58 -4.24
CA ILE A 141 -12.09 11.58 -3.53
C ILE A 141 -11.03 12.28 -4.38
N ALA A 142 -10.95 11.92 -5.68
CA ALA A 142 -10.04 12.58 -6.60
C ALA A 142 -10.31 14.08 -6.68
N LYS A 143 -11.61 14.48 -6.75
CA LYS A 143 -12.01 15.88 -6.74
C LYS A 143 -11.53 16.59 -5.46
N ASN A 144 -11.76 16.03 -4.28
CA ASN A 144 -11.33 16.64 -3.02
C ASN A 144 -9.80 16.83 -2.97
N ILE A 145 -9.03 15.85 -3.47
CA ILE A 145 -7.57 15.97 -3.53
C ILE A 145 -7.15 17.09 -4.48
N VAL A 146 -7.81 17.22 -5.62
CA VAL A 146 -7.56 18.32 -6.58
C VAL A 146 -7.92 19.67 -5.95
N ASP A 147 -9.09 19.78 -5.31
CA ASP A 147 -9.54 21.00 -4.63
C ASP A 147 -8.52 21.45 -3.57
N ASP A 148 -8.13 20.52 -2.68
CA ASP A 148 -7.17 20.80 -1.60
C ASP A 148 -5.77 21.17 -2.15
N THR A 149 -5.33 20.52 -3.24
CA THR A 149 -4.04 20.80 -3.90
C THR A 149 -4.05 22.20 -4.53
N PHE A 150 -5.17 22.57 -5.19
CA PHE A 150 -5.26 23.83 -5.93
C PHE A 150 -5.51 25.03 -5.04
N ALA A 151 -5.99 24.83 -3.82
CA ALA A 151 -6.22 25.92 -2.86
C ALA A 151 -4.97 26.75 -2.55
N ASN A 152 -3.76 26.19 -2.77
CA ASN A 152 -2.49 26.83 -2.41
C ASN A 152 -1.50 26.88 -3.60
N LEU A 153 -1.97 26.84 -4.83
CA LEU A 153 -1.10 26.93 -6.00
C LEU A 153 -0.25 28.19 -5.99
N PRO A 154 1.05 28.08 -6.35
CA PRO A 154 1.96 29.23 -6.38
C PRO A 154 1.71 30.18 -7.55
N VAL A 155 0.91 29.75 -8.52
CA VAL A 155 0.58 30.50 -9.75
C VAL A 155 -0.92 30.43 -10.01
N PRO A 156 -1.49 31.37 -10.82
CA PRO A 156 -2.87 31.25 -11.24
C PRO A 156 -3.12 29.90 -11.96
N ILE A 157 -4.26 29.28 -11.70
CA ILE A 157 -4.59 27.96 -12.27
C ILE A 157 -4.52 27.92 -13.79
N GLN A 158 -4.86 29.04 -14.48
CA GLN A 158 -4.84 29.15 -15.94
C GLN A 158 -3.41 29.09 -16.54
N GLU A 159 -2.39 29.25 -15.71
CA GLU A 159 -0.96 29.19 -16.08
C GLU A 159 -0.28 27.95 -15.52
N ALA A 160 -0.91 27.26 -14.58
CA ALA A 160 -0.32 26.13 -13.87
C ALA A 160 -0.11 24.94 -14.81
N LYS A 161 1.05 24.27 -14.66
CA LYS A 161 1.31 22.95 -15.25
C LYS A 161 1.04 21.88 -14.21
N VAL A 162 0.09 21.00 -14.52
CA VAL A 162 -0.42 19.95 -13.61
C VAL A 162 -0.13 18.57 -14.16
N LEU A 163 0.37 17.66 -13.33
CA LEU A 163 0.60 16.27 -13.69
C LEU A 163 -0.33 15.34 -12.91
N ASP A 164 -1.05 14.48 -13.62
CA ASP A 164 -1.67 13.27 -13.09
C ASP A 164 -0.66 12.11 -13.20
N PHE A 165 0.00 11.80 -12.10
CA PHE A 165 1.07 10.80 -12.05
C PHE A 165 0.48 9.41 -11.76
N ALA A 166 0.77 8.41 -12.60
CA ALA A 166 0.11 7.11 -12.63
C ALA A 166 -1.42 7.26 -12.80
N CYS A 167 -1.81 7.90 -13.90
CA CYS A 167 -3.18 8.42 -14.09
C CYS A 167 -4.26 7.34 -14.23
N GLY A 168 -3.88 6.09 -14.54
CA GLY A 168 -4.82 5.02 -14.84
C GLY A 168 -5.81 5.46 -15.93
N THR A 169 -7.09 5.35 -15.64
CA THR A 169 -8.17 5.80 -16.54
C THR A 169 -8.47 7.31 -16.47
N GLY A 170 -7.56 8.13 -15.90
CA GLY A 170 -7.64 9.59 -15.89
C GLY A 170 -8.66 10.16 -14.89
N ARG A 171 -8.77 9.55 -13.72
CA ARG A 171 -9.71 10.00 -12.68
C ARG A 171 -9.36 11.37 -12.10
N PHE A 172 -8.08 11.64 -11.87
CA PHE A 172 -7.62 12.98 -11.49
C PHE A 172 -7.66 13.94 -12.68
N TYR A 173 -7.22 13.48 -13.86
CA TYR A 173 -7.23 14.26 -15.09
C TYR A 173 -8.60 14.89 -15.37
N GLU A 174 -9.68 14.10 -15.33
CA GLU A 174 -11.05 14.58 -15.56
C GLU A 174 -11.54 15.58 -14.50
N ASN A 175 -10.99 15.54 -13.28
CA ASN A 175 -11.32 16.48 -12.20
C ASN A 175 -10.44 17.75 -12.23
N VAL A 176 -9.31 17.73 -12.93
CA VAL A 176 -8.42 18.89 -13.11
C VAL A 176 -8.86 19.80 -14.23
N ILE A 177 -9.26 19.25 -15.39
CA ILE A 177 -9.64 20.04 -16.57
C ILE A 177 -10.76 21.07 -16.30
N PRO A 178 -11.79 20.80 -15.50
CA PRO A 178 -12.85 21.77 -15.21
C PRO A 178 -12.39 23.10 -14.59
N TYR A 179 -11.19 23.15 -13.99
CA TYR A 179 -10.64 24.38 -13.40
C TYR A 179 -10.12 25.39 -14.44
N PHE A 180 -9.81 24.94 -15.65
CA PHE A 180 -9.36 25.82 -16.73
C PHE A 180 -10.57 26.46 -17.42
N GLU A 181 -10.55 27.78 -17.65
CA GLU A 181 -11.59 28.50 -18.39
C GLU A 181 -11.64 27.99 -19.83
N ASP A 182 -10.50 27.99 -20.52
CA ASP A 182 -10.30 27.36 -21.82
C ASP A 182 -9.92 25.89 -21.64
N LYS A 183 -10.90 24.98 -21.78
CA LYS A 183 -10.70 23.53 -21.63
C LYS A 183 -9.69 22.98 -22.64
N LYS A 184 -9.75 23.48 -23.88
CA LYS A 184 -8.84 23.04 -24.95
C LYS A 184 -7.40 23.42 -24.62
N LYS A 185 -7.16 24.65 -24.13
CA LYS A 185 -5.86 25.07 -23.64
C LYS A 185 -5.40 24.21 -22.46
N GLY A 186 -6.30 23.94 -21.50
CA GLY A 186 -6.03 23.06 -20.37
C GLY A 186 -5.54 21.68 -20.81
N VAL A 187 -6.26 21.05 -21.74
CA VAL A 187 -5.93 19.72 -22.29
C VAL A 187 -4.60 19.71 -23.07
N LEU A 188 -4.35 20.73 -23.88
CA LEU A 188 -3.20 20.73 -24.81
C LEU A 188 -1.90 21.29 -24.24
N PHE A 189 -1.96 22.13 -23.17
CA PHE A 189 -0.77 22.86 -22.72
C PHE A 189 -0.53 22.87 -21.21
N ASN A 190 -1.54 22.52 -20.42
CA ASN A 190 -1.45 22.68 -18.98
C ASN A 190 -1.48 21.35 -18.21
N VAL A 191 -2.26 20.36 -18.69
CA VAL A 191 -2.48 19.10 -17.94
C VAL A 191 -1.79 17.95 -18.64
N TYR A 192 -0.97 17.25 -17.86
CA TYR A 192 -0.16 16.12 -18.30
C TYR A 192 -0.61 14.86 -17.56
N ALA A 193 -0.45 13.70 -18.19
CA ALA A 193 -0.77 12.41 -17.60
C ALA A 193 0.24 11.35 -18.03
N ILE A 194 0.59 10.44 -17.10
CA ILE A 194 1.56 9.37 -17.34
C ILE A 194 1.01 8.07 -16.77
N ASP A 195 1.06 7.00 -17.55
CA ASP A 195 0.78 5.65 -17.09
C ASP A 195 1.58 4.59 -17.86
N LEU A 196 1.62 3.37 -17.33
CA LEU A 196 2.19 2.16 -17.96
C LEU A 196 1.17 1.33 -18.73
N ASP A 197 -0.11 1.49 -18.42
CA ASP A 197 -1.21 0.76 -19.04
C ASP A 197 -1.73 1.53 -20.27
N LEU A 198 -1.51 0.97 -21.46
CA LEU A 198 -1.93 1.59 -22.71
C LEU A 198 -3.47 1.75 -22.80
N ASP A 199 -4.22 0.77 -22.32
CA ASP A 199 -5.69 0.81 -22.39
C ASP A 199 -6.25 1.85 -21.43
N ALA A 200 -5.71 1.92 -20.21
CA ALA A 200 -6.04 2.97 -19.27
C ALA A 200 -5.70 4.37 -19.83
N LEU A 201 -4.53 4.51 -20.45
CA LEU A 201 -4.09 5.76 -21.07
C LEU A 201 -4.97 6.16 -22.27
N ASN A 202 -5.41 5.20 -23.08
CA ASN A 202 -6.35 5.46 -24.17
C ASN A 202 -7.70 5.97 -23.64
N ILE A 203 -8.16 5.46 -22.49
CA ILE A 203 -9.36 5.97 -21.81
C ILE A 203 -9.12 7.41 -21.31
N THR A 204 -7.95 7.70 -20.78
CA THR A 204 -7.57 9.07 -20.37
C THR A 204 -7.55 10.02 -21.56
N ARG A 205 -7.00 9.61 -22.72
CA ARG A 205 -7.06 10.39 -23.96
C ARG A 205 -8.50 10.60 -24.43
N LEU A 206 -9.35 9.57 -24.37
CA LEU A 206 -10.77 9.68 -24.69
C LEU A 206 -11.49 10.69 -23.77
N LYS A 207 -11.20 10.67 -22.47
CA LYS A 207 -11.71 11.67 -21.53
C LYS A 207 -11.20 13.07 -21.86
N ALA A 208 -9.94 13.24 -22.24
CA ALA A 208 -9.41 14.51 -22.70
C ALA A 208 -10.18 15.04 -23.94
N LEU A 209 -10.46 14.17 -24.92
CA LEU A 209 -11.28 14.51 -26.09
C LEU A 209 -12.73 14.88 -25.73
N SER A 210 -13.24 14.46 -24.57
CA SER A 210 -14.60 14.84 -24.16
C SER A 210 -14.74 16.32 -23.80
N PHE A 211 -13.66 16.98 -23.44
CA PHE A 211 -13.62 18.40 -23.06
C PHE A 211 -13.40 19.36 -24.23
N ILE A 212 -13.16 18.87 -25.42
CA ILE A 212 -12.85 19.68 -26.62
C ILE A 212 -13.76 19.32 -27.80
N ASP A 213 -14.06 20.31 -28.65
CA ASP A 213 -14.98 20.14 -29.78
C ASP A 213 -14.26 20.01 -31.11
N SER A 214 -13.00 20.41 -31.20
CA SER A 214 -12.19 20.31 -32.42
C SER A 214 -10.72 20.11 -32.11
N LEU A 215 -10.03 19.32 -32.91
CA LEU A 215 -8.63 19.01 -32.78
C LEU A 215 -7.94 18.99 -34.13
N SER A 216 -6.90 19.80 -34.39
CA SER A 216 -6.10 19.72 -35.61
C SER A 216 -5.15 18.52 -35.55
N LYS A 217 -4.51 18.22 -36.67
CA LYS A 217 -3.50 17.16 -36.74
C LYS A 217 -2.29 17.44 -35.82
N GLU A 218 -1.84 18.68 -35.78
CA GLU A 218 -0.73 19.15 -34.94
C GLU A 218 -1.11 19.07 -33.47
N GLU A 219 -2.35 19.43 -33.12
CA GLU A 219 -2.89 19.32 -31.77
C GLU A 219 -3.01 17.86 -31.30
N CYS A 220 -3.25 16.90 -32.21
CA CYS A 220 -3.20 15.48 -31.90
C CYS A 220 -1.81 15.05 -31.40
N PHE A 221 -0.75 15.50 -32.04
CA PHE A 221 0.62 15.23 -31.59
C PHE A 221 0.89 15.89 -30.23
N THR A 222 0.44 17.13 -30.02
CA THR A 222 0.56 17.81 -28.73
C THR A 222 -0.14 17.03 -27.61
N LEU A 223 -1.36 16.58 -27.84
CA LEU A 223 -2.08 15.75 -26.87
C LEU A 223 -1.30 14.48 -26.51
N CYS A 224 -0.70 13.80 -27.48
CA CYS A 224 0.08 12.59 -27.25
C CYS A 224 1.40 12.86 -26.52
N GLN A 225 1.97 14.05 -26.64
CA GLN A 225 3.14 14.47 -25.88
C GLN A 225 2.80 14.79 -24.42
N HIS A 226 1.54 15.09 -24.11
CA HIS A 226 1.08 15.40 -22.75
C HIS A 226 0.49 14.18 -22.03
N ILE A 227 -0.09 13.21 -22.77
CA ILE A 227 -0.67 11.99 -22.19
C ILE A 227 0.20 10.80 -22.66
N VAL A 228 1.17 10.40 -21.83
CA VAL A 228 2.33 9.62 -22.25
C VAL A 228 2.35 8.23 -21.64
N LEU A 229 2.55 7.21 -22.51
CA LEU A 229 2.82 5.84 -22.09
C LEU A 229 4.30 5.72 -21.69
N LYS A 230 4.59 5.72 -20.39
CA LYS A 230 5.98 5.68 -19.89
C LYS A 230 6.05 5.19 -18.44
N ASP A 231 7.16 4.48 -18.10
CA ASP A 231 7.51 4.18 -16.71
C ASP A 231 8.04 5.46 -16.03
N ALA A 232 7.19 6.10 -15.26
CA ALA A 232 7.53 7.33 -14.54
C ALA A 232 8.65 7.16 -13.50
N LEU A 233 8.90 5.92 -13.04
CA LEU A 233 9.92 5.62 -12.04
C LEU A 233 11.31 5.36 -12.63
N ARG A 234 11.43 5.25 -13.96
CA ARG A 234 12.71 5.00 -14.64
C ARG A 234 13.17 6.22 -15.43
N LYS A 235 14.49 6.46 -15.47
CA LYS A 235 15.08 7.56 -16.23
C LYS A 235 15.09 7.27 -17.73
N ASN A 236 15.39 6.03 -18.13
CA ASN A 236 15.49 5.62 -19.53
C ASN A 236 14.60 4.39 -19.77
N ASN A 237 13.79 4.42 -20.82
CA ASN A 237 12.85 3.35 -21.21
C ASN A 237 13.52 2.12 -21.84
N SER A 238 14.68 1.68 -21.39
CA SER A 238 15.39 0.56 -21.99
C SER A 238 14.71 -0.82 -21.85
N PHE A 239 13.63 -0.93 -21.06
CA PHE A 239 12.96 -2.22 -20.77
C PHE A 239 11.62 -2.42 -21.48
N PHE A 240 11.06 -1.40 -22.12
CA PHE A 240 9.85 -1.55 -22.91
C PHE A 240 10.17 -1.36 -24.39
N PRO A 241 9.66 -2.22 -25.30
CA PRO A 241 9.76 -1.96 -26.72
C PRO A 241 9.18 -0.56 -26.97
N GLU A 242 9.90 0.24 -27.74
CA GLU A 242 9.50 1.62 -28.03
C GLU A 242 8.03 1.64 -28.52
N PRO A 243 7.15 2.37 -27.83
CA PRO A 243 5.84 2.60 -28.39
C PRO A 243 6.02 3.48 -29.60
N LEU A 244 5.61 2.94 -30.72
CA LEU A 244 5.37 3.53 -32.01
C LEU A 244 5.50 5.05 -32.11
N HIS A 245 6.61 5.53 -32.70
CA HIS A 245 6.82 6.86 -33.29
C HIS A 245 6.60 8.13 -32.43
N ILE A 246 6.46 8.04 -31.12
CA ILE A 246 6.52 9.20 -30.24
C ILE A 246 7.95 9.30 -29.75
N SER A 247 8.66 10.38 -30.11
CA SER A 247 10.00 10.66 -29.62
C SER A 247 10.04 10.52 -28.11
N PRO A 248 10.98 9.75 -27.53
CA PRO A 248 11.09 9.61 -26.10
C PRO A 248 11.54 10.95 -25.50
N THR A 249 10.57 11.79 -25.17
CA THR A 249 10.83 12.94 -24.32
C THR A 249 11.20 12.41 -22.94
N ASP A 250 12.35 12.80 -22.45
CA ASP A 250 12.73 12.57 -21.07
C ASP A 250 11.60 13.11 -20.18
N LEU A 251 11.20 12.38 -19.13
CA LEU A 251 10.12 12.84 -18.23
C LEU A 251 10.43 14.23 -17.65
N ASP A 252 11.72 14.52 -17.45
CA ASP A 252 12.19 15.80 -16.94
C ASP A 252 11.99 16.94 -17.98
N GLY A 253 11.77 16.61 -19.26
CA GLY A 253 11.48 17.56 -20.34
C GLY A 253 9.98 17.71 -20.67
N LEU A 254 9.07 16.93 -20.06
CA LEU A 254 7.62 17.05 -20.30
C LEU A 254 7.06 18.42 -19.95
N ALA A 255 7.59 19.04 -18.88
CA ALA A 255 7.27 20.42 -18.54
C ALA A 255 8.58 21.13 -18.21
N GLU A 256 8.98 22.08 -19.03
CA GLU A 256 10.17 22.88 -18.79
C GLU A 256 10.13 23.53 -17.41
N GLY A 257 11.15 23.27 -16.58
CA GLY A 257 11.23 23.75 -15.20
C GLY A 257 10.38 22.98 -14.17
N GLY A 258 9.67 21.89 -14.55
CA GLY A 258 8.84 21.06 -13.67
C GLY A 258 7.37 21.47 -13.60
N PHE A 259 6.61 20.81 -12.70
CA PHE A 259 5.16 21.01 -12.53
C PHE A 259 4.86 21.95 -11.36
N ASP A 260 3.79 22.73 -11.49
CA ASP A 260 3.27 23.59 -10.43
C ASP A 260 2.40 22.78 -9.45
N ALA A 261 1.73 21.74 -9.94
CA ALA A 261 1.02 20.77 -9.12
C ALA A 261 1.17 19.35 -9.66
N ILE A 262 1.17 18.39 -8.75
CA ILE A 262 1.09 16.96 -9.07
C ILE A 262 -0.01 16.35 -8.20
N VAL A 263 -0.89 15.56 -8.82
CA VAL A 263 -1.92 14.76 -8.14
C VAL A 263 -1.75 13.30 -8.49
N SER A 264 -2.00 12.39 -7.53
CA SER A 264 -1.76 10.97 -7.79
C SER A 264 -2.45 10.04 -6.78
N ASN A 265 -2.75 8.85 -7.27
CA ASN A 265 -2.90 7.63 -6.49
C ASN A 265 -1.88 6.62 -7.02
N PRO A 266 -0.63 6.61 -6.51
CA PRO A 266 0.43 5.74 -7.01
C PRO A 266 0.17 4.27 -6.68
N PRO A 267 0.81 3.31 -7.37
CA PRO A 267 0.61 1.88 -7.14
C PRO A 267 1.11 1.43 -5.76
N TYR A 268 0.30 0.61 -5.04
CA TYR A 268 0.62 0.07 -3.70
C TYR A 268 1.21 -1.34 -3.80
N LEU A 269 2.39 -1.46 -4.40
CA LEU A 269 3.04 -2.75 -4.61
C LEU A 269 4.37 -2.83 -3.86
N VAL A 270 4.51 -3.86 -3.02
CA VAL A 270 5.77 -4.20 -2.35
C VAL A 270 6.59 -5.12 -3.26
N LEU A 271 7.80 -4.69 -3.62
CA LEU A 271 8.72 -5.47 -4.45
C LEU A 271 9.43 -6.52 -3.61
N LYS A 272 8.80 -7.69 -3.47
CA LYS A 272 9.32 -8.82 -2.69
C LYS A 272 9.74 -9.97 -3.60
N PRO A 273 11.05 -10.18 -3.84
CA PRO A 273 11.52 -11.36 -4.56
C PRO A 273 11.15 -12.65 -3.81
N ASN A 274 10.44 -13.56 -4.46
CA ASN A 274 10.02 -14.81 -3.85
C ASN A 274 11.05 -15.91 -4.13
N LYS A 275 11.87 -16.25 -3.14
CA LYS A 275 12.93 -17.28 -3.26
C LYS A 275 12.39 -18.68 -3.59
N SER A 276 11.15 -19.00 -3.18
CA SER A 276 10.55 -20.33 -3.46
C SER A 276 10.07 -20.48 -4.91
N LYS A 277 10.01 -19.39 -5.68
CA LYS A 277 9.68 -19.38 -7.11
C LYS A 277 10.88 -18.97 -7.99
N ALA A 278 12.10 -19.13 -7.48
CA ALA A 278 13.33 -18.94 -8.27
C ALA A 278 13.32 -19.91 -9.47
N GLY A 279 13.47 -19.37 -10.69
CA GLY A 279 13.35 -20.12 -11.94
C GLY A 279 11.99 -19.97 -12.66
N VAL A 280 10.98 -19.37 -12.01
CA VAL A 280 9.77 -18.91 -12.70
C VAL A 280 9.94 -17.41 -12.91
N GLY A 281 10.07 -16.95 -14.15
CA GLY A 281 10.57 -15.63 -14.59
C GLY A 281 10.01 -14.36 -13.90
N GLY A 282 9.09 -14.51 -12.94
CA GLY A 282 8.56 -13.40 -12.14
C GLY A 282 9.47 -12.95 -10.98
N SER A 283 10.21 -13.88 -10.35
CA SER A 283 11.09 -13.53 -9.21
C SER A 283 12.35 -12.78 -9.66
N ASP A 284 12.89 -13.15 -10.82
CA ASP A 284 14.11 -12.54 -11.36
C ASP A 284 13.83 -11.10 -11.83
N LYS A 285 12.69 -10.86 -12.46
CA LYS A 285 12.24 -9.52 -12.87
C LYS A 285 12.08 -8.59 -11.66
N ILE A 286 11.47 -9.08 -10.57
CA ILE A 286 11.33 -8.26 -9.34
C ILE A 286 12.70 -7.97 -8.73
N GLN A 287 13.62 -8.94 -8.73
CA GLN A 287 14.98 -8.72 -8.22
C GLN A 287 15.75 -7.71 -9.08
N GLU A 288 15.60 -7.75 -10.40
CA GLU A 288 16.16 -6.74 -11.32
C GLU A 288 15.61 -5.33 -11.03
N GLN A 289 14.29 -5.21 -10.84
CA GLN A 289 13.66 -3.94 -10.47
C GLN A 289 14.22 -3.40 -9.16
N VAL A 290 14.30 -4.23 -8.13
CA VAL A 290 14.87 -3.85 -6.82
C VAL A 290 16.32 -3.38 -6.97
N ASN A 291 17.15 -4.10 -7.73
CA ASN A 291 18.54 -3.73 -7.99
C ASN A 291 18.63 -2.39 -8.74
N TYR A 292 17.79 -2.22 -9.77
CA TYR A 292 17.74 -0.96 -10.52
C TYR A 292 17.45 0.22 -9.60
N TYR A 293 16.36 0.19 -8.83
CA TYR A 293 15.98 1.32 -7.98
C TYR A 293 17.05 1.64 -6.92
N ARG A 294 17.76 0.64 -6.41
CA ARG A 294 18.84 0.85 -5.44
C ARG A 294 20.12 1.41 -6.03
N THR A 295 20.37 1.20 -7.33
CA THR A 295 21.65 1.54 -7.98
C THR A 295 21.56 2.66 -9.00
N CYS A 296 20.37 3.03 -9.47
CA CYS A 296 20.18 4.04 -10.51
C CYS A 296 20.56 5.48 -10.10
N GLY A 297 20.78 5.74 -8.80
CA GLY A 297 21.17 7.05 -8.26
C GLY A 297 20.03 8.07 -8.13
N PHE A 298 18.81 7.73 -8.54
CA PHE A 298 17.66 8.64 -8.42
C PHE A 298 17.02 8.70 -7.05
N TYR A 299 17.02 7.56 -6.35
CA TYR A 299 16.30 7.37 -5.10
C TYR A 299 17.28 7.36 -3.94
N GLN A 300 16.98 8.15 -2.90
CA GLN A 300 17.80 8.29 -1.70
C GLN A 300 16.98 8.00 -0.43
N TYR A 301 15.69 8.30 -0.45
CA TYR A 301 14.83 8.29 0.71
C TYR A 301 13.87 7.10 0.76
N SER A 302 13.59 6.48 -0.39
CA SER A 302 12.60 5.39 -0.55
C SER A 302 13.21 4.01 -0.78
N ILE A 303 14.54 3.85 -0.65
CA ILE A 303 15.26 2.61 -0.98
C ILE A 303 15.69 1.78 0.23
N GLU A 304 15.29 2.15 1.45
CA GLU A 304 15.57 1.36 2.65
C GLU A 304 14.57 0.21 2.83
N GLY A 305 15.06 -0.90 3.39
CA GLY A 305 14.23 -2.06 3.67
C GLY A 305 13.61 -2.70 2.43
N MET A 306 12.35 -3.09 2.54
CA MET A 306 11.56 -3.61 1.42
C MET A 306 11.02 -2.45 0.58
N LEU A 307 11.33 -2.44 -0.72
CA LEU A 307 10.89 -1.37 -1.60
C LEU A 307 9.39 -1.44 -1.83
N ASN A 308 8.75 -0.27 -1.81
CA ASN A 308 7.34 -0.12 -2.14
C ASN A 308 7.18 0.96 -3.22
N LEU A 309 6.41 0.65 -4.27
CA LEU A 309 6.28 1.54 -5.43
C LEU A 309 5.70 2.91 -5.05
N TYR A 310 4.75 2.99 -4.09
CA TYR A 310 4.22 4.30 -3.69
C TYR A 310 5.28 5.22 -3.08
N GLN A 311 6.25 4.67 -2.32
CA GLN A 311 7.34 5.46 -1.73
C GLN A 311 8.28 5.99 -2.82
N LEU A 312 8.65 5.14 -3.79
CA LEU A 312 9.43 5.53 -4.97
C LEU A 312 8.69 6.62 -5.77
N SER A 313 7.37 6.45 -5.95
CA SER A 313 6.53 7.43 -6.67
C SER A 313 6.52 8.78 -5.98
N ILE A 314 6.39 8.84 -4.65
CA ILE A 314 6.43 10.10 -3.89
C ILE A 314 7.77 10.81 -4.09
N GLU A 315 8.88 10.08 -3.94
CA GLU A 315 10.22 10.67 -4.15
C GLU A 315 10.38 11.17 -5.58
N ARG A 316 9.89 10.42 -6.58
CA ARG A 316 9.93 10.82 -7.98
C ARG A 316 9.07 12.05 -8.28
N MET A 317 7.84 12.10 -7.77
CA MET A 317 6.97 13.28 -7.90
C MET A 317 7.61 14.54 -7.32
N LEU A 318 8.26 14.43 -6.15
CA LEU A 318 9.00 15.55 -5.58
C LEU A 318 10.14 16.03 -6.48
N GLN A 319 10.83 15.15 -7.22
CA GLN A 319 11.87 15.56 -8.18
C GLN A 319 11.27 16.34 -9.33
N MET A 320 10.09 15.97 -9.81
CA MET A 320 9.40 16.60 -10.95
C MET A 320 8.64 17.88 -10.58
N LEU A 321 8.36 18.11 -9.31
CA LEU A 321 7.63 19.28 -8.82
C LEU A 321 8.60 20.49 -8.75
N LYS A 322 8.12 21.69 -9.08
CA LYS A 322 8.85 22.96 -8.85
C LYS A 322 8.98 23.25 -7.35
N ILE A 323 9.99 24.02 -6.96
CA ILE A 323 10.03 24.60 -5.61
C ILE A 323 8.81 25.52 -5.44
N GLY A 324 8.09 25.35 -4.33
CA GLY A 324 6.81 26.04 -4.07
C GLY A 324 5.59 25.35 -4.69
N GLY A 325 5.79 24.35 -5.57
CA GLY A 325 4.69 23.58 -6.17
C GLY A 325 4.00 22.65 -5.16
N GLU A 326 2.76 22.28 -5.44
CA GLU A 326 1.88 21.52 -4.55
C GLU A 326 1.74 20.05 -4.99
N LEU A 327 1.76 19.14 -4.02
CA LEU A 327 1.55 17.69 -4.21
C LEU A 327 0.30 17.26 -3.43
N GLY A 328 -0.69 16.75 -4.14
CA GLY A 328 -1.86 16.09 -3.54
C GLY A 328 -1.87 14.61 -3.85
N ILE A 329 -1.86 13.77 -2.82
CA ILE A 329 -1.70 12.33 -3.01
C ILE A 329 -2.54 11.54 -2.01
N ILE A 330 -3.04 10.38 -2.48
CA ILE A 330 -3.57 9.34 -1.61
C ILE A 330 -2.61 8.15 -1.60
N CYS A 331 -2.26 7.66 -0.41
CA CYS A 331 -1.32 6.55 -0.25
C CYS A 331 -1.57 5.76 1.04
N PRO A 332 -0.92 4.59 1.25
CA PRO A 332 -1.01 3.85 2.51
C PRO A 332 -0.59 4.68 3.72
N SER A 333 -1.35 4.60 4.82
CA SER A 333 -1.05 5.32 6.07
C SER A 333 0.26 4.87 6.73
N THR A 334 0.81 3.73 6.32
CA THR A 334 2.16 3.28 6.69
C THR A 334 3.26 4.29 6.36
N LEU A 335 3.04 5.23 5.44
CA LEU A 335 3.97 6.34 5.17
C LEU A 335 4.30 7.12 6.45
N PHE A 336 3.28 7.42 7.26
CA PHE A 336 3.44 8.23 8.47
C PHE A 336 3.69 7.43 9.74
N GLY A 337 3.50 6.10 9.74
CA GLY A 337 3.68 5.24 10.91
C GLY A 337 4.81 4.22 10.82
N ASP A 338 5.11 3.65 9.65
CA ASP A 338 6.05 2.54 9.52
C ASP A 338 7.52 2.99 9.51
N VAL A 339 8.39 2.17 10.13
CA VAL A 339 9.85 2.40 10.18
C VAL A 339 10.48 2.33 8.78
N SER A 340 9.94 1.50 7.88
CA SER A 340 10.44 1.38 6.50
C SER A 340 10.34 2.68 5.71
N ALA A 341 9.40 3.57 6.06
CA ALA A 341 9.21 4.88 5.44
C ALA A 341 9.96 6.02 6.16
N LYS A 342 10.75 5.73 7.18
CA LYS A 342 11.39 6.71 8.06
C LYS A 342 12.17 7.78 7.31
N LYS A 343 13.02 7.41 6.38
CA LYS A 343 13.86 8.38 5.62
C LYS A 343 13.00 9.28 4.74
N LEU A 344 12.05 8.69 4.02
CA LEU A 344 11.14 9.45 3.17
C LEU A 344 10.30 10.39 4.02
N ARG A 345 9.68 9.91 5.11
CA ARG A 345 8.89 10.73 6.03
C ARG A 345 9.69 11.89 6.60
N LYS A 346 10.94 11.67 7.04
CA LYS A 346 11.83 12.76 7.48
C LYS A 346 12.09 13.78 6.36
N HIS A 347 12.29 13.33 5.13
CA HIS A 347 12.47 14.21 4.00
C HIS A 347 11.22 15.05 3.74
N LEU A 348 10.02 14.44 3.79
CA LEU A 348 8.74 15.15 3.64
C LEU A 348 8.57 16.24 4.70
N LEU A 349 8.76 15.89 5.98
CA LEU A 349 8.47 16.78 7.11
C LEU A 349 9.54 17.85 7.35
N LEU A 350 10.80 17.57 7.06
CA LEU A 350 11.92 18.47 7.40
C LEU A 350 12.45 19.29 6.22
N ARG A 351 12.12 18.91 4.99
CA ARG A 351 12.62 19.56 3.76
C ARG A 351 11.52 20.05 2.84
N ASN A 352 10.28 19.77 3.22
CA ASN A 352 9.09 20.24 2.53
C ASN A 352 8.04 20.65 3.59
N ASN A 353 6.98 21.29 3.15
CA ASN A 353 5.91 21.73 4.02
C ASN A 353 4.68 20.83 3.84
N VAL A 354 4.51 19.82 4.69
CA VAL A 354 3.29 19.02 4.77
C VAL A 354 2.20 19.86 5.42
N ARG A 355 1.19 20.25 4.65
CA ARG A 355 0.11 21.13 5.10
C ARG A 355 -0.97 20.37 5.85
N SER A 356 -1.40 19.25 5.29
CA SER A 356 -2.49 18.46 5.87
C SER A 356 -2.31 16.96 5.66
N ILE A 357 -2.85 16.17 6.59
CA ILE A 357 -2.94 14.71 6.49
C ILE A 357 -4.35 14.31 6.92
N ARG A 358 -5.09 13.65 6.04
CA ARG A 358 -6.41 13.07 6.33
C ARG A 358 -6.29 11.57 6.36
N PHE A 359 -6.50 10.96 7.52
CA PHE A 359 -6.44 9.51 7.72
C PHE A 359 -7.78 8.84 7.47
N PHE A 360 -7.73 7.63 6.90
CA PHE A 360 -8.88 6.77 6.68
C PHE A 360 -8.58 5.38 7.24
N ALA A 361 -9.41 4.96 8.17
CA ALA A 361 -9.28 3.63 8.77
C ALA A 361 -9.54 2.51 7.74
N GLU A 362 -8.96 1.35 7.95
CA GLU A 362 -9.13 0.16 7.09
C GLU A 362 -10.61 -0.22 6.85
N LYS A 363 -11.50 0.12 7.79
CA LYS A 363 -12.94 -0.16 7.70
C LYS A 363 -13.71 0.77 6.77
N ILE A 364 -13.13 1.89 6.35
CA ILE A 364 -13.74 2.84 5.44
C ILE A 364 -13.38 2.40 4.01
N PRO A 365 -14.31 1.86 3.22
CA PRO A 365 -14.02 1.38 1.88
C PRO A 365 -13.84 2.54 0.91
N LEU A 366 -12.69 3.20 0.94
CA LEU A 366 -12.33 4.23 -0.07
C LEU A 366 -12.16 3.60 -1.46
N PHE A 367 -11.86 2.32 -1.51
CA PHE A 367 -11.64 1.55 -2.72
C PHE A 367 -12.47 0.27 -2.69
N GLU A 368 -13.10 -0.09 -3.79
CA GLU A 368 -14.01 -1.24 -3.87
C GLU A 368 -13.38 -2.58 -3.46
N ASN A 369 -12.05 -2.69 -3.42
CA ASN A 369 -11.38 -3.98 -3.28
C ASN A 369 -10.11 -3.98 -2.39
N VAL A 370 -9.80 -2.89 -1.69
CA VAL A 370 -8.59 -2.78 -0.87
C VAL A 370 -8.95 -2.51 0.58
N ASN A 371 -8.65 -3.47 1.44
CA ASN A 371 -8.75 -3.32 2.89
C ASN A 371 -7.39 -2.88 3.43
N GLN A 372 -7.06 -1.61 3.26
CA GLN A 372 -5.83 -1.02 3.77
C GLN A 372 -6.11 0.39 4.28
N ALA A 373 -5.61 0.70 5.47
CA ALA A 373 -5.64 2.07 5.98
C ALA A 373 -4.83 2.98 5.06
N THR A 374 -5.45 4.09 4.65
CA THR A 374 -4.87 5.06 3.73
C THR A 374 -4.88 6.46 4.32
N ASN A 375 -4.13 7.35 3.71
CA ASN A 375 -4.20 8.78 3.99
C ASN A 375 -4.17 9.58 2.69
N ILE A 376 -4.75 10.76 2.75
CA ILE A 376 -4.55 11.82 1.77
C ILE A 376 -3.66 12.86 2.45
N PHE A 377 -2.61 13.32 1.78
CA PHE A 377 -1.84 14.45 2.27
C PHE A 377 -1.56 15.46 1.17
N ILE A 378 -1.48 16.73 1.60
CA ILE A 378 -1.12 17.87 0.76
C ILE A 378 0.22 18.40 1.24
N LEU A 379 1.13 18.62 0.30
CA LEU A 379 2.49 19.06 0.58
C LEU A 379 2.93 20.12 -0.42
N GLN A 380 3.59 21.17 0.07
CA GLN A 380 4.35 22.11 -0.76
C GLN A 380 5.82 21.72 -0.80
N LYS A 381 6.39 21.65 -1.99
CA LYS A 381 7.84 21.37 -2.14
C LYS A 381 8.70 22.53 -1.64
N GLY A 382 9.67 22.20 -0.80
CA GLY A 382 10.61 23.15 -0.20
C GLY A 382 10.13 23.69 1.15
N GLY A 383 11.02 24.37 1.86
CA GLY A 383 10.78 24.84 3.22
C GLY A 383 10.89 23.74 4.27
N SER A 384 10.08 23.83 5.29
CA SER A 384 9.95 22.82 6.35
C SER A 384 8.54 22.93 6.96
N THR A 385 8.02 21.81 7.40
CA THR A 385 6.73 21.75 8.09
C THR A 385 6.84 22.44 9.46
N SER A 386 5.87 23.31 9.79
CA SER A 386 5.68 23.90 11.13
C SER A 386 4.49 23.26 11.82
N ASP A 387 3.33 23.35 11.21
CA ASP A 387 2.08 22.83 11.69
C ASP A 387 1.43 21.97 10.60
N ILE A 388 0.75 20.91 11.04
CA ILE A 388 0.07 19.98 10.15
C ILE A 388 -1.38 19.90 10.59
N THR A 389 -2.31 20.20 9.69
CA THR A 389 -3.73 19.93 9.93
C THR A 389 -3.99 18.44 9.77
N ILE A 390 -4.34 17.76 10.84
CA ILE A 390 -4.69 16.34 10.84
C ILE A 390 -6.20 16.21 10.86
N SER A 391 -6.72 15.28 10.04
CA SER A 391 -8.13 14.92 10.04
C SER A 391 -8.29 13.41 10.17
N GLU A 392 -9.10 12.98 11.13
CA GLU A 392 -9.55 11.61 11.30
C GLU A 392 -11.06 11.60 11.51
N GLU A 393 -11.84 11.01 10.60
CA GLU A 393 -13.31 11.11 10.58
C GLU A 393 -13.75 12.59 10.60
N GLU A 394 -14.48 13.02 11.65
CA GLU A 394 -14.95 14.40 11.84
C GLU A 394 -14.00 15.23 12.73
N ASP A 395 -12.98 14.61 13.33
CA ASP A 395 -12.01 15.30 14.19
C ASP A 395 -10.94 15.97 13.33
N VAL A 396 -10.84 17.30 13.42
CA VAL A 396 -9.86 18.11 12.67
C VAL A 396 -9.09 18.98 13.65
N PHE A 397 -7.76 18.88 13.65
CA PHE A 397 -6.91 19.60 14.59
C PHE A 397 -5.51 19.82 14.02
N ASP A 398 -4.78 20.78 14.58
CA ASP A 398 -3.41 21.07 14.17
C ASP A 398 -2.40 20.45 15.14
N VAL A 399 -1.33 19.90 14.57
CA VAL A 399 -0.19 19.34 15.31
C VAL A 399 1.07 20.08 14.89
N ASN A 400 1.74 20.69 15.87
CA ASN A 400 3.03 21.33 15.62
C ASN A 400 4.14 20.27 15.48
N ILE A 401 4.99 20.41 14.47
CA ILE A 401 6.10 19.47 14.20
C ILE A 401 7.08 19.35 15.38
N SER A 402 7.19 20.37 16.25
CA SER A 402 8.03 20.30 17.44
C SER A 402 7.53 19.24 18.41
N LEU A 403 6.21 19.08 18.54
CA LEU A 403 5.60 18.02 19.33
C LEU A 403 5.92 16.63 18.73
N VAL A 404 5.84 16.49 17.40
CA VAL A 404 6.20 15.23 16.73
C VAL A 404 7.67 14.89 16.96
N LYS A 405 8.57 15.89 16.93
CA LYS A 405 10.00 15.71 17.23
C LYS A 405 10.26 15.32 18.69
N GLU A 406 9.47 15.85 19.61
CA GLU A 406 9.54 15.49 21.03
C GLU A 406 9.09 14.05 21.26
N LEU A 407 7.91 13.69 20.72
CA LEU A 407 7.29 12.38 20.92
C LEU A 407 8.00 11.25 20.18
N PHE A 408 8.48 11.53 18.97
CA PHE A 408 9.07 10.55 18.04
C PHE A 408 10.39 11.05 17.43
N PRO A 409 11.42 11.35 18.23
CA PRO A 409 12.66 11.98 17.75
C PRO A 409 13.39 11.15 16.69
N GLU A 410 13.30 9.81 16.80
CA GLU A 410 14.01 8.88 15.92
C GLU A 410 13.33 8.70 14.56
N ASN A 411 12.02 8.74 14.49
CA ASN A 411 11.27 8.30 13.31
C ASN A 411 10.30 9.35 12.77
N LEU A 412 9.93 10.38 13.56
CA LEU A 412 8.93 11.39 13.23
C LEU A 412 7.60 10.76 12.80
N GLU A 413 7.13 9.73 13.54
CA GLU A 413 5.83 9.13 13.28
C GLU A 413 4.70 10.12 13.56
N ILE A 414 3.67 10.05 12.76
CA ILE A 414 2.39 10.76 12.96
C ILE A 414 1.32 9.68 13.08
N PRO A 415 0.94 9.31 14.31
CA PRO A 415 -0.05 8.26 14.52
C PRO A 415 -1.45 8.71 14.13
N THR A 416 -2.27 7.76 13.71
CA THR A 416 -3.69 7.94 13.44
C THR A 416 -4.45 7.86 14.76
N ILE A 417 -4.62 9.00 15.43
CA ILE A 417 -5.31 9.14 16.73
C ILE A 417 -6.04 10.48 16.80
N LYS A 418 -7.06 10.56 17.65
CA LYS A 418 -7.86 11.77 17.88
C LYS A 418 -7.08 12.83 18.65
N SER A 419 -7.54 14.08 18.55
CA SER A 419 -6.94 15.21 19.25
C SER A 419 -6.76 14.97 20.76
N SER A 420 -7.77 14.41 21.41
CA SER A 420 -7.75 14.08 22.85
C SER A 420 -6.70 13.01 23.23
N GLU A 421 -6.31 12.15 22.31
CA GLU A 421 -5.31 11.10 22.54
C GLU A 421 -3.87 11.63 22.43
N TRP A 422 -3.65 12.78 21.75
CA TRP A 422 -2.35 13.44 21.70
C TRP A 422 -1.88 13.92 23.08
N ASP A 423 -2.80 14.34 23.96
CA ASP A 423 -2.45 14.73 25.34
C ASP A 423 -2.01 13.51 26.18
N ILE A 424 -2.65 12.36 25.98
CA ILE A 424 -2.20 11.10 26.60
C ILE A 424 -0.79 10.77 26.12
N LEU A 425 -0.56 10.82 24.81
CA LEU A 425 0.72 10.51 24.22
C LEU A 425 1.84 11.42 24.77
N ARG A 426 1.55 12.72 24.95
CA ARG A 426 2.49 13.67 25.56
C ARG A 426 2.88 13.29 26.99
N LYS A 427 1.92 12.84 27.82
CA LYS A 427 2.22 12.34 29.18
C LYS A 427 3.15 11.14 29.17
N LEU A 428 2.96 10.23 28.20
CA LEU A 428 3.78 9.03 28.07
C LEU A 428 5.19 9.31 27.54
N SER A 429 5.41 10.39 26.78
CA SER A 429 6.69 10.68 26.13
C SER A 429 7.84 10.95 27.09
N THR A 430 7.50 11.44 28.30
CA THR A 430 8.49 11.75 29.36
C THR A 430 9.03 10.53 30.09
N LEU A 431 8.43 9.37 29.86
CA LEU A 431 8.79 8.12 30.54
C LEU A 431 9.94 7.39 29.86
N LYS A 432 10.71 6.62 30.68
CA LYS A 432 11.75 5.74 30.15
C LYS A 432 11.14 4.66 29.25
N LYS A 433 11.80 4.36 28.16
CA LYS A 433 11.43 3.26 27.26
C LYS A 433 11.93 1.93 27.78
N LEU A 434 11.27 0.82 27.41
CA LEU A 434 11.65 -0.54 27.86
C LEU A 434 13.15 -0.82 27.65
N LYS A 435 13.69 -0.44 26.49
CA LYS A 435 15.13 -0.59 26.15
C LYS A 435 16.10 0.15 27.06
N GLN A 436 15.64 1.11 27.85
CA GLN A 436 16.46 1.92 28.75
C GLN A 436 16.63 1.30 30.15
N PHE A 437 16.05 0.12 30.37
CA PHE A 437 16.20 -0.65 31.60
C PHE A 437 17.22 -1.78 31.39
N PRO A 438 18.46 -1.66 31.92
CA PRO A 438 19.54 -2.63 31.63
C PRO A 438 19.26 -4.04 32.13
N SER A 439 18.42 -4.17 33.17
CA SER A 439 18.04 -5.47 33.77
C SER A 439 16.97 -6.21 32.91
N ILE A 440 16.34 -5.53 31.95
CA ILE A 440 15.27 -6.08 31.14
C ILE A 440 15.82 -6.48 29.77
N ARG A 441 15.53 -7.69 29.35
CA ARG A 441 15.97 -8.26 28.07
C ARG A 441 14.74 -8.61 27.23
N ASN A 442 14.59 -7.94 26.12
CA ASN A 442 13.52 -8.19 25.14
C ASN A 442 14.11 -8.94 23.94
N ARG A 443 13.65 -10.17 23.71
CA ARG A 443 14.20 -11.09 22.72
C ARG A 443 13.09 -11.81 21.95
N ARG A 444 13.46 -12.32 20.77
CA ARG A 444 12.65 -13.29 20.02
C ARG A 444 12.93 -14.70 20.50
N GLY A 445 11.96 -15.59 20.38
CA GLY A 445 12.10 -17.00 20.70
C GLY A 445 13.36 -17.63 20.09
N GLU A 446 14.05 -18.42 20.88
CA GLU A 446 15.40 -18.92 20.63
C GLU A 446 15.49 -20.02 19.58
N LEU A 447 14.37 -20.72 19.27
CA LEU A 447 14.34 -21.80 18.31
C LEU A 447 13.70 -21.36 17.00
N ASP A 448 14.49 -21.21 15.95
CA ASP A 448 13.98 -20.97 14.61
C ASP A 448 13.60 -22.31 13.96
N LEU A 449 12.29 -22.51 13.76
CA LEU A 449 11.75 -23.75 13.20
C LEU A 449 12.21 -24.05 11.77
N SER A 450 12.62 -23.03 11.01
CA SER A 450 13.13 -23.18 9.66
C SER A 450 14.57 -23.69 9.63
N LEU A 451 15.34 -23.42 10.70
CA LEU A 451 16.77 -23.71 10.77
C LEU A 451 17.13 -24.83 11.77
N CYS A 452 16.25 -25.08 12.75
CA CYS A 452 16.55 -25.96 13.90
C CYS A 452 15.50 -27.08 14.04
N ARG A 453 14.88 -27.51 12.95
CA ARG A 453 13.81 -28.52 13.00
C ARG A 453 14.30 -29.89 13.47
N GLU A 454 15.56 -30.20 13.27
CA GLU A 454 16.22 -31.44 13.73
C GLU A 454 16.25 -31.59 15.26
N PHE A 455 16.09 -30.48 16.00
CA PHE A 455 16.02 -30.51 17.46
C PHE A 455 14.59 -30.66 17.99
N VAL A 456 13.57 -30.70 17.13
CA VAL A 456 12.16 -30.84 17.54
C VAL A 456 11.76 -32.31 17.50
N THR A 457 11.14 -32.77 18.58
CA THR A 457 10.69 -34.18 18.75
C THR A 457 9.27 -34.23 19.31
N SER A 458 8.54 -35.32 19.02
CA SER A 458 7.30 -35.66 19.68
C SER A 458 7.50 -36.52 20.95
N ALA A 459 8.73 -37.06 21.15
CA ALA A 459 9.06 -37.78 22.37
C ALA A 459 9.21 -36.78 23.54
N PRO A 460 8.59 -37.05 24.69
CA PRO A 460 8.67 -36.16 25.85
C PRO A 460 10.14 -35.95 26.30
N THR A 461 10.50 -34.68 26.45
CA THR A 461 11.74 -34.22 27.08
C THR A 461 11.41 -33.21 28.18
N PRO A 462 12.37 -32.79 29.04
CA PRO A 462 12.12 -31.73 30.01
C PRO A 462 11.75 -30.37 29.37
N TYR A 463 12.01 -30.19 28.07
CA TYR A 463 11.88 -28.91 27.36
C TYR A 463 10.70 -28.94 26.39
N ARG A 464 9.56 -28.38 26.81
CA ARG A 464 8.41 -28.21 25.92
C ARG A 464 8.67 -27.08 24.92
N LEU A 465 8.32 -27.32 23.64
CA LEU A 465 8.36 -26.27 22.61
C LEU A 465 7.08 -25.43 22.65
N VAL A 466 7.21 -24.14 22.97
CA VAL A 466 6.10 -23.19 22.97
C VAL A 466 6.11 -22.35 21.67
N ARG A 467 4.99 -22.33 20.98
CA ARG A 467 4.77 -21.51 19.77
C ARG A 467 3.76 -20.40 20.02
N GLY A 468 3.76 -19.35 19.18
CA GLY A 468 2.88 -18.21 19.34
C GLY A 468 1.39 -18.57 19.43
N ASN A 469 0.91 -19.56 18.66
CA ASN A 469 -0.48 -20.03 18.71
C ASN A 469 -0.87 -20.73 20.02
N MET A 470 0.09 -21.12 20.83
CA MET A 470 -0.12 -21.72 22.16
C MET A 470 -0.34 -20.66 23.26
N ILE A 471 -0.05 -19.39 22.99
CA ILE A 471 -0.22 -18.30 23.97
C ILE A 471 -1.72 -18.01 24.13
N GLY A 472 -2.26 -18.42 25.28
CA GLY A 472 -3.67 -18.22 25.65
C GLY A 472 -3.91 -16.87 26.33
N GLU A 473 -5.02 -16.78 27.05
CA GLU A 473 -5.38 -15.56 27.79
C GLU A 473 -4.56 -15.39 29.07
N SER A 474 -4.36 -16.48 29.80
CA SER A 474 -3.65 -16.50 31.08
C SER A 474 -2.56 -17.56 31.16
N GLU A 475 -2.55 -18.52 30.23
CA GLU A 475 -1.65 -19.67 30.27
C GLU A 475 -1.24 -20.15 28.87
N VAL A 476 -0.18 -20.95 28.82
CA VAL A 476 0.27 -21.64 27.62
C VAL A 476 -0.59 -22.88 27.39
N LYS A 477 -1.36 -22.89 26.28
CA LYS A 477 -2.19 -24.02 25.85
C LYS A 477 -1.30 -25.18 25.40
N ASP A 478 -1.63 -26.38 25.79
CA ASP A 478 -0.94 -27.60 25.35
C ASP A 478 -1.65 -28.20 24.13
N ILE A 479 -1.34 -27.67 22.94
CA ILE A 479 -2.02 -28.06 21.70
C ILE A 479 -1.10 -28.77 20.70
N ASN A 480 0.21 -28.71 20.83
CA ASN A 480 1.11 -29.23 19.80
C ASN A 480 1.86 -30.50 20.20
N GLY A 481 2.01 -30.82 21.49
CA GLY A 481 2.72 -32.03 21.96
C GLY A 481 4.16 -32.13 21.44
N GLU A 482 4.84 -31.00 21.20
CA GLU A 482 6.21 -30.93 20.69
C GLU A 482 7.18 -30.57 21.82
N PHE A 483 8.36 -31.18 21.74
CA PHE A 483 9.45 -31.00 22.71
C PHE A 483 10.74 -30.69 21.97
N VAL A 484 11.75 -30.25 22.73
CA VAL A 484 13.07 -29.91 22.21
C VAL A 484 14.12 -30.84 22.81
N LEU A 485 15.01 -31.37 21.98
CA LEU A 485 16.10 -32.23 22.41
C LEU A 485 17.09 -31.43 23.28
N GLU A 486 17.65 -32.06 24.33
CA GLU A 486 18.63 -31.43 25.22
C GLU A 486 19.87 -30.91 24.48
N SER A 487 20.24 -31.57 23.36
CA SER A 487 21.35 -31.19 22.49
C SER A 487 21.20 -29.81 21.86
N PHE A 488 19.99 -29.23 21.85
CA PHE A 488 19.75 -27.87 21.39
C PHE A 488 20.39 -26.80 22.30
N ILE A 489 20.29 -26.98 23.59
CA ILE A 489 20.70 -25.95 24.57
C ILE A 489 22.17 -25.54 24.43
N PRO A 490 23.14 -26.49 24.28
CA PRO A 490 24.54 -26.14 24.06
C PRO A 490 24.81 -25.34 22.78
N THR A 491 23.92 -25.43 21.76
CA THR A 491 24.08 -24.68 20.50
C THR A 491 23.76 -23.20 20.66
N ARG A 492 23.09 -22.80 21.74
CA ARG A 492 22.70 -21.41 21.99
C ARG A 492 23.86 -20.59 22.57
N SER A 493 23.75 -19.26 22.43
CA SER A 493 24.74 -18.31 22.91
C SER A 493 24.97 -18.45 24.43
N LYS A 494 26.18 -18.10 24.90
CA LYS A 494 26.49 -18.05 26.31
C LYS A 494 25.54 -17.11 27.06
N ASP A 495 25.19 -16.00 26.45
CA ASP A 495 24.28 -14.98 26.94
C ASP A 495 22.89 -15.57 27.25
N TYR A 496 22.27 -16.28 26.26
CA TYR A 496 21.01 -16.98 26.48
C TYR A 496 21.09 -18.00 27.62
N ARG A 497 22.11 -18.85 27.62
CA ARG A 497 22.30 -19.90 28.66
C ARG A 497 22.46 -19.34 30.04
N THR A 498 23.05 -18.14 30.17
CA THR A 498 23.30 -17.50 31.48
C THR A 498 22.07 -16.77 32.02
N TYR A 499 21.32 -16.09 31.14
CA TYR A 499 20.33 -15.13 31.60
C TYR A 499 18.88 -15.51 31.27
N ASP A 500 18.63 -16.35 30.26
CA ASP A 500 17.29 -16.63 29.77
C ASP A 500 16.86 -18.09 29.93
N PHE A 501 17.82 -19.03 29.82
CA PHE A 501 17.56 -20.46 29.95
C PHE A 501 17.23 -20.87 31.39
N ASN A 502 16.28 -21.78 31.54
CA ASN A 502 15.81 -22.32 32.81
C ASN A 502 15.30 -21.23 33.79
N ARG A 503 14.68 -20.19 33.24
CA ARG A 503 14.06 -19.09 34.01
C ARG A 503 12.65 -18.83 33.52
N LYS A 504 11.76 -18.38 34.42
CA LYS A 504 10.46 -17.84 34.05
C LYS A 504 10.66 -16.60 33.17
N ARG A 505 9.84 -16.46 32.15
CA ARG A 505 9.87 -15.33 31.22
C ARG A 505 8.43 -14.88 30.93
N LEU A 506 8.26 -13.60 30.61
CA LEU A 506 7.03 -13.11 30.03
C LEU A 506 7.08 -13.32 28.52
N ILE A 507 6.06 -13.93 27.96
CA ILE A 507 5.98 -14.24 26.52
C ILE A 507 4.76 -13.60 25.88
N CYS A 508 4.90 -13.17 24.62
CA CYS A 508 3.79 -12.76 23.78
C CYS A 508 3.92 -13.33 22.35
N GLN A 509 2.83 -13.34 21.62
CA GLN A 509 2.82 -13.74 20.21
C GLN A 509 3.64 -12.77 19.37
N GLN A 510 4.40 -13.27 18.39
CA GLN A 510 5.03 -12.41 17.39
C GLN A 510 4.02 -11.97 16.30
N ILE A 511 3.00 -12.78 16.02
CA ILE A 511 1.97 -12.47 15.01
C ILE A 511 0.65 -12.23 15.73
N SER A 512 0.08 -11.05 15.54
CA SER A 512 -1.20 -10.63 16.08
C SER A 512 -1.92 -9.76 15.07
N ASN A 513 -3.16 -10.12 14.70
CA ASN A 513 -3.92 -9.37 13.71
C ASN A 513 -4.08 -7.89 14.15
N GLY A 514 -3.76 -6.97 13.23
CA GLY A 514 -3.82 -5.52 13.47
C GLY A 514 -5.21 -5.02 13.89
N GLY A 515 -6.28 -5.67 13.41
CA GLY A 515 -7.67 -5.32 13.73
C GLY A 515 -8.15 -5.75 15.12
N LEU A 516 -7.36 -6.50 15.89
CA LEU A 516 -7.75 -6.90 17.24
C LEU A 516 -7.78 -5.71 18.20
N ARG A 517 -8.80 -5.64 19.06
CA ARG A 517 -8.85 -4.64 20.14
C ARG A 517 -7.63 -4.78 21.05
N ARG A 518 -7.28 -6.03 21.44
CA ARG A 518 -6.11 -6.35 22.25
C ARG A 518 -5.06 -7.08 21.41
N ARG A 519 -3.94 -6.41 21.12
CA ARG A 519 -2.80 -6.97 20.39
C ARG A 519 -1.69 -7.44 21.33
N LEU A 520 -1.39 -6.67 22.37
CA LEU A 520 -0.43 -7.05 23.38
C LEU A 520 -1.09 -7.95 24.43
N ARG A 521 -0.51 -9.13 24.58
CA ARG A 521 -0.90 -10.09 25.63
C ARG A 521 0.35 -10.83 26.09
N PHE A 522 0.69 -10.59 27.32
CA PHE A 522 1.83 -11.22 27.97
C PHE A 522 1.38 -12.22 29.03
N ILE A 523 1.96 -13.40 29.01
CA ILE A 523 1.74 -14.46 30.00
C ILE A 523 3.09 -14.99 30.47
N PHE A 524 3.13 -15.66 31.63
CA PHE A 524 4.31 -16.38 32.07
C PHE A 524 4.42 -17.73 31.36
N CYS A 525 5.64 -18.09 30.93
CA CYS A 525 5.97 -19.45 30.53
C CYS A 525 6.68 -20.20 31.68
N ALA A 526 6.71 -21.53 31.59
CA ALA A 526 7.50 -22.34 32.52
C ALA A 526 9.01 -22.11 32.31
N SER A 527 9.79 -22.30 33.35
CA SER A 527 11.27 -22.12 33.26
C SER A 527 11.93 -23.06 32.27
N THR A 528 11.35 -24.24 32.07
CA THR A 528 11.82 -25.28 31.13
C THR A 528 11.30 -25.12 29.72
N ASP A 529 10.38 -24.18 29.44
CA ASP A 529 9.85 -23.97 28.10
C ASP A 529 10.93 -23.41 27.15
N VAL A 530 11.02 -23.95 25.95
CA VAL A 530 11.83 -23.43 24.84
C VAL A 530 10.89 -22.74 23.85
N LEU A 531 11.23 -21.51 23.46
CA LEU A 531 10.33 -20.67 22.68
C LEU A 531 10.68 -20.71 21.18
N GLY A 532 9.68 -21.01 20.36
CA GLY A 532 9.80 -20.92 18.91
C GLY A 532 9.86 -19.47 18.43
N ASN A 533 10.38 -19.27 17.23
CA ASN A 533 10.53 -17.94 16.60
C ASN A 533 9.22 -17.18 16.31
N SER A 534 8.08 -17.79 16.62
CA SER A 534 6.74 -17.14 16.60
C SER A 534 6.36 -16.51 17.95
N CYS A 535 7.24 -16.55 18.93
CA CYS A 535 7.11 -15.89 20.23
C CYS A 535 8.14 -14.76 20.37
N ASN A 536 7.77 -13.72 21.11
CA ASN A 536 8.72 -12.79 21.75
C ASN A 536 8.72 -13.05 23.26
N TYR A 537 9.81 -12.72 23.93
CA TYR A 537 9.89 -12.85 25.38
C TYR A 537 10.65 -11.70 26.03
N ILE A 538 10.28 -11.46 27.29
CA ILE A 538 11.00 -10.56 28.21
C ILE A 538 11.54 -11.39 29.35
N SER A 539 12.84 -11.23 29.67
CA SER A 539 13.49 -11.83 30.82
C SER A 539 14.09 -10.77 31.75
N SER A 540 13.96 -11.00 33.05
CA SER A 540 14.52 -10.20 34.16
C SER A 540 14.44 -11.02 35.44
N ASP A 541 14.64 -10.38 36.60
CA ASP A 541 14.32 -10.97 37.92
C ASP A 541 12.78 -11.12 38.09
N GLU A 542 12.37 -11.98 39.03
CA GLU A 542 10.96 -12.34 39.22
C GLU A 542 10.08 -11.15 39.65
N GLU A 543 10.58 -10.25 40.46
CA GLU A 543 9.85 -9.06 40.90
C GLU A 543 9.63 -8.09 39.73
N THR A 544 10.69 -7.82 38.99
CA THR A 544 10.60 -6.98 37.77
C THR A 544 9.62 -7.58 36.74
N LEU A 545 9.66 -8.90 36.55
CA LEU A 545 8.70 -9.56 35.63
C LEU A 545 7.25 -9.46 36.10
N ALA A 546 7.00 -9.58 37.44
CA ALA A 546 5.64 -9.40 37.98
C ALA A 546 5.11 -7.98 37.73
N LYS A 547 5.94 -6.96 37.96
CA LYS A 547 5.60 -5.54 37.65
C LYS A 547 5.35 -5.33 36.17
N LEU A 548 6.21 -5.85 35.30
CA LEU A 548 6.05 -5.75 33.85
C LEU A 548 4.81 -6.49 33.34
N TYR A 549 4.44 -7.61 33.96
CA TYR A 549 3.20 -8.31 33.61
C TYR A 549 1.97 -7.39 33.75
N LEU A 550 1.87 -6.64 34.84
CA LEU A 550 0.79 -5.69 35.06
C LEU A 550 0.82 -4.56 34.02
N ILE A 551 1.99 -3.94 33.84
CA ILE A 551 2.19 -2.81 32.94
C ILE A 551 1.86 -3.20 31.48
N LEU A 552 2.47 -4.27 30.97
CA LEU A 552 2.39 -4.69 29.58
C LEU A 552 0.99 -5.25 29.18
N ASN A 553 0.20 -5.69 30.17
CA ASN A 553 -1.16 -6.13 29.97
C ASN A 553 -2.21 -5.02 30.17
N SER A 554 -1.80 -3.79 30.48
CA SER A 554 -2.71 -2.65 30.60
C SER A 554 -3.20 -2.18 29.21
N SER A 555 -4.40 -1.60 29.19
CA SER A 555 -4.97 -0.96 27.99
C SER A 555 -4.09 0.16 27.45
N ILE A 556 -3.38 0.88 28.32
CA ILE A 556 -2.48 1.97 27.98
C ILE A 556 -1.37 1.48 27.04
N LEU A 557 -0.66 0.41 27.42
CA LEU A 557 0.46 -0.11 26.62
C LEU A 557 -0.01 -0.77 25.35
N ASN A 558 -1.18 -1.44 25.39
CA ASN A 558 -1.81 -1.95 24.18
C ASN A 558 -2.19 -0.84 23.21
N TRP A 559 -2.81 0.25 23.69
CA TRP A 559 -3.13 1.43 22.89
C TRP A 559 -1.84 2.07 22.33
N ARG A 560 -0.85 2.33 23.19
CA ARG A 560 0.43 2.93 22.75
C ARG A 560 1.14 2.10 21.68
N PHE A 561 1.10 0.78 21.80
CA PHE A 561 1.62 -0.12 20.78
C PHE A 561 0.83 -0.01 19.47
N LYS A 562 -0.50 -0.04 19.54
CA LYS A 562 -1.38 -0.03 18.37
C LYS A 562 -1.24 1.22 17.50
N ILE A 563 -1.07 2.39 18.10
CA ILE A 563 -1.01 3.67 17.36
C ILE A 563 0.22 3.79 16.45
N THR A 564 1.27 3.01 16.68
CA THR A 564 2.49 3.01 15.84
C THR A 564 2.72 1.70 15.10
N SER A 565 2.01 0.62 15.45
CA SER A 565 2.16 -0.70 14.83
C SER A 565 1.15 -0.92 13.71
N SER A 566 1.59 -0.76 12.47
CA SER A 566 0.76 -0.81 11.26
C SER A 566 0.66 -2.20 10.60
N ASN A 567 1.38 -3.20 11.11
CA ASN A 567 1.42 -4.55 10.52
C ASN A 567 0.97 -5.64 11.53
N ASN A 568 0.79 -6.87 11.04
CA ASN A 568 0.37 -8.00 11.87
C ASN A 568 1.50 -8.61 12.73
N HIS A 569 2.68 -8.00 12.79
CA HIS A 569 3.78 -8.45 13.62
C HIS A 569 3.94 -7.58 14.87
N ILE A 570 4.32 -8.21 15.97
CA ILE A 570 4.81 -7.55 17.18
C ILE A 570 6.32 -7.70 17.15
N ASN A 571 7.02 -6.63 16.77
CA ASN A 571 8.47 -6.67 16.66
C ASN A 571 9.14 -6.24 17.97
N ASN A 572 10.31 -6.82 18.27
CA ASN A 572 11.04 -6.47 19.51
C ASN A 572 11.40 -4.98 19.56
N TYR A 573 11.75 -4.34 18.44
CA TYR A 573 12.04 -2.91 18.42
C TYR A 573 10.82 -2.04 18.77
N GLU A 574 9.58 -2.49 18.47
CA GLU A 574 8.36 -1.79 18.86
C GLU A 574 8.10 -1.94 20.37
N LEU A 575 8.34 -3.12 20.92
CA LEU A 575 8.27 -3.35 22.36
C LEU A 575 9.33 -2.55 23.12
N ASP A 576 10.53 -2.42 22.58
CA ASP A 576 11.63 -1.63 23.13
C ASP A 576 11.31 -0.13 23.26
N GLU A 577 10.40 0.39 22.42
CA GLU A 577 9.95 1.79 22.44
C GLU A 577 8.76 2.04 23.40
N LEU A 578 8.22 1.01 24.04
CA LEU A 578 7.11 1.18 24.99
C LEU A 578 7.55 1.99 26.21
N PRO A 579 6.76 3.01 26.59
CA PRO A 579 7.04 3.83 27.77
C PRO A 579 6.71 3.05 29.05
N ILE A 580 7.67 2.88 29.93
CA ILE A 580 7.53 2.14 31.19
C ILE A 580 7.60 3.12 32.35
N ILE A 581 6.61 3.08 33.21
CA ILE A 581 6.60 3.85 34.47
C ILE A 581 7.73 3.39 35.39
N ASP A 582 8.04 4.21 36.39
CA ASP A 582 8.98 3.87 37.44
C ASP A 582 8.53 2.59 38.16
N LEU A 583 9.33 1.55 38.01
CA LEU A 583 9.03 0.22 38.54
C LEU A 583 8.91 0.19 40.08
N ASP A 584 9.55 1.13 40.77
CA ASP A 584 9.46 1.24 42.24
C ASP A 584 8.05 1.68 42.71
N LYS A 585 7.26 2.25 41.84
CA LYS A 585 5.85 2.64 42.11
C LYS A 585 4.85 1.52 41.90
N VAL A 586 5.26 0.41 41.31
CA VAL A 586 4.37 -0.71 40.98
C VAL A 586 4.48 -1.78 42.05
N ASP A 587 3.36 -2.13 42.67
CA ASP A 587 3.27 -3.25 43.60
C ASP A 587 3.23 -4.58 42.81
N ALA A 588 4.31 -5.36 42.93
CA ALA A 588 4.43 -6.66 42.27
C ALA A 588 3.39 -7.70 42.75
N THR A 589 2.77 -7.45 43.91
CA THR A 589 1.77 -8.35 44.52
C THR A 589 0.32 -7.96 44.18
N PHE A 590 0.14 -6.83 43.43
CA PHE A 590 -1.18 -6.37 43.04
C PHE A 590 -1.92 -7.45 42.19
N SER A 591 -3.12 -7.82 42.63
CA SER A 591 -3.99 -8.75 41.95
C SER A 591 -5.25 -8.06 41.49
N TYR A 592 -5.78 -8.44 40.36
CA TYR A 592 -6.97 -7.86 39.77
C TYR A 592 -7.95 -8.95 39.28
N SER A 593 -9.22 -8.65 39.31
CA SER A 593 -10.31 -9.53 38.86
C SER A 593 -10.87 -9.15 37.48
N SER A 594 -10.61 -7.93 37.05
CA SER A 594 -11.07 -7.41 35.75
C SER A 594 -10.01 -6.53 35.08
N GLN A 595 -10.13 -6.37 33.75
CA GLN A 595 -9.29 -5.45 32.99
C GLN A 595 -9.45 -4.00 33.48
N GLU A 596 -10.66 -3.60 33.84
CA GLU A 596 -10.94 -2.24 34.35
C GLU A 596 -10.17 -1.94 35.63
N GLU A 597 -10.09 -2.92 36.54
CA GLU A 597 -9.35 -2.79 37.81
C GLU A 597 -7.83 -2.65 37.54
N LEU A 598 -7.28 -3.43 36.61
CA LEU A 598 -5.89 -3.29 36.18
C LEU A 598 -5.65 -1.92 35.54
N ASP A 599 -6.54 -1.47 34.67
CA ASP A 599 -6.41 -0.20 33.96
C ASP A 599 -6.59 1.01 34.87
N GLU A 600 -7.42 0.89 35.92
CA GLU A 600 -7.52 1.92 36.96
C GLU A 600 -6.23 2.02 37.78
N TYR A 601 -5.68 0.91 38.22
CA TYR A 601 -4.43 0.86 38.98
C TYR A 601 -3.28 1.40 38.13
N ILE A 602 -2.98 0.79 36.99
CA ILE A 602 -1.86 1.19 36.14
C ILE A 602 -2.08 2.60 35.56
N GLY A 603 -3.31 2.95 35.12
CA GLY A 603 -3.63 4.26 34.59
C GLY A 603 -3.39 5.39 35.60
N SER A 604 -3.68 5.15 36.89
CA SER A 604 -3.39 6.13 37.94
C SER A 604 -1.89 6.37 38.10
N LEU A 605 -1.07 5.33 37.99
CA LEU A 605 0.39 5.43 38.06
C LEU A 605 0.97 6.17 36.84
N TYR A 606 0.34 6.09 35.66
CA TYR A 606 0.69 6.88 34.48
C TYR A 606 0.16 8.34 34.57
N GLY A 607 -0.59 8.70 35.60
CA GLY A 607 -1.16 10.03 35.77
C GLY A 607 -2.31 10.34 34.81
N LEU A 608 -3.03 9.30 34.35
CA LEU A 608 -4.19 9.48 33.47
C LEU A 608 -5.47 9.71 34.27
N SER A 609 -6.26 10.68 33.82
CA SER A 609 -7.61 10.92 34.34
C SER A 609 -8.56 9.77 34.00
N LYS A 610 -9.72 9.74 34.66
CA LYS A 610 -10.76 8.73 34.37
C LYS A 610 -11.24 8.77 32.93
N ASP A 611 -11.37 9.98 32.36
CA ASP A 611 -11.86 10.15 30.99
C ASP A 611 -10.78 9.75 29.96
N GLU A 612 -9.51 10.07 30.20
CA GLU A 612 -8.40 9.59 29.36
C GLU A 612 -8.30 8.05 29.37
N ARG A 613 -8.48 7.39 30.52
CA ARG A 613 -8.50 5.92 30.60
C ARG A 613 -9.64 5.32 29.78
N LYS A 614 -10.83 5.96 29.80
CA LYS A 614 -11.96 5.49 28.98
C LYS A 614 -11.72 5.59 27.47
N LEU A 615 -10.98 6.61 27.00
CA LEU A 615 -10.65 6.79 25.58
C LEU A 615 -9.83 5.63 25.04
N ILE A 616 -8.93 5.06 25.86
CA ILE A 616 -7.96 4.05 25.46
C ILE A 616 -8.29 2.64 25.99
N ALA A 617 -9.47 2.43 26.62
CA ALA A 617 -9.90 1.16 27.17
C ALA A 617 -10.08 0.08 26.08
N ILE A 618 -9.66 -1.17 26.41
CA ILE A 618 -9.81 -2.33 25.53
C ILE A 618 -11.26 -2.84 25.54
#